data_69273f0bf92b79ffbdf4ea2f1fe46e45
#
_entry.id   69273f0bf92b79ffbdf4ea2f1fe46e45
#
_cell.length_a   1.000
_cell.length_b   1.000
_cell.length_c   1.000
_cell.angle_alpha   90.00
_cell.angle_beta   90.00
_cell.angle_gamma   90.00
#
_symmetry.space_group_name_H-M   'P 1'
#
loop_
_entity.id
_entity.type
_entity.pdbx_description
1 polymer ?
#
loop_
_entity_poly.entity_id
_entity_poly.type
_entity_poly.pdbx_seq_one_letter_code
_entity_poly.pdbx_strand_id
1 'polypeptide(L)'
;MVKENECRHEQSLKYAINVLTKDYWEYVQCIYLYGSYARKDHKYNSDVDLFVCVSENTTARVAAHMRSDVVPDDYNLPIVELMISKSGLRNPSLQFMRNLERDAILLWKK
;
A
#
# COMPACT_ATOMS: atom_id res chain seq x y z
N MET A 1 -24.46 7.41 8.90
CA MET A 1 -24.60 5.96 8.91
C MET A 1 -23.38 5.29 8.35
N VAL A 2 -22.86 4.32 9.06
CA VAL A 2 -21.74 3.56 8.53
C VAL A 2 -22.21 2.79 7.31
N LYS A 3 -21.42 2.85 6.25
CA LYS A 3 -21.72 2.06 5.07
C LYS A 3 -21.50 0.60 5.39
N GLU A 4 -22.55 -0.16 5.42
CA GLU A 4 -22.49 -1.57 5.75
C GLU A 4 -21.58 -2.35 4.81
N ASN A 5 -21.40 -1.83 3.59
CA ASN A 5 -20.61 -2.50 2.57
C ASN A 5 -19.13 -2.20 2.63
N GLU A 6 -18.74 -1.21 3.44
CA GLU A 6 -17.33 -0.85 3.52
C GLU A 6 -16.63 -1.77 4.50
N CYS A 7 -15.84 -2.69 3.96
CA CYS A 7 -15.15 -3.65 4.80
C CYS A 7 -13.96 -2.98 5.52
N ARG A 8 -13.46 -3.66 6.54
CA ARG A 8 -12.35 -3.17 7.36
C ARG A 8 -11.11 -2.94 6.50
N HIS A 9 -10.84 -3.83 5.55
CA HIS A 9 -9.68 -3.72 4.66
C HIS A 9 -9.78 -2.49 3.77
N GLU A 10 -10.98 -2.16 3.29
CA GLU A 10 -11.17 -0.97 2.49
C GLU A 10 -10.93 0.30 3.30
N GLN A 11 -11.33 0.30 4.56
CA GLN A 11 -11.09 1.44 5.44
C GLN A 11 -9.59 1.67 5.66
N SER A 12 -8.83 0.60 5.92
CA SER A 12 -7.38 0.70 6.04
C SER A 12 -6.74 1.19 4.74
N LEU A 13 -7.21 0.67 3.61
CA LEU A 13 -6.69 1.06 2.30
C LEU A 13 -6.91 2.56 2.04
N LYS A 14 -8.12 3.04 2.29
CA LYS A 14 -8.44 4.45 2.08
C LYS A 14 -7.60 5.36 2.97
N TYR A 15 -7.42 4.97 4.23
CA TYR A 15 -6.59 5.73 5.15
C TYR A 15 -5.15 5.83 4.62
N ALA A 16 -4.57 4.69 4.22
CA ALA A 16 -3.20 4.65 3.74
C ALA A 16 -3.01 5.49 2.48
N ILE A 17 -3.93 5.38 1.52
CA ILE A 17 -3.86 6.16 0.29
C ILE A 17 -3.92 7.66 0.60
N ASN A 18 -4.80 8.05 1.52
CA ASN A 18 -4.92 9.44 1.91
C ASN A 18 -3.61 9.96 2.51
N VAL A 19 -2.99 9.21 3.41
CA VAL A 19 -1.71 9.59 4.01
C VAL A 19 -0.64 9.73 2.92
N LEU A 20 -0.52 8.71 2.07
CA LEU A 20 0.53 8.69 1.04
C LEU A 20 0.39 9.82 0.03
N THR A 21 -0.84 10.14 -0.36
CA THR A 21 -1.06 11.15 -1.40
C THR A 21 -1.10 12.57 -0.86
N LYS A 22 -1.30 12.76 0.44
CA LYS A 22 -1.29 14.09 1.04
C LYS A 22 0.02 14.41 1.74
N ASP A 23 0.44 13.54 2.64
CA ASP A 23 1.60 13.83 3.49
C ASP A 23 2.92 13.52 2.80
N TYR A 24 2.91 12.64 1.82
CA TYR A 24 4.11 12.19 1.11
C TYR A 24 4.02 12.44 -0.39
N TRP A 25 3.23 13.42 -0.78
CA TRP A 25 3.00 13.79 -2.17
C TRP A 25 4.29 13.94 -2.98
N GLU A 26 5.31 14.56 -2.41
CA GLU A 26 6.54 14.83 -3.16
C GLU A 26 7.38 13.58 -3.41
N TYR A 27 7.12 12.51 -2.67
CA TYR A 27 7.90 11.28 -2.80
C TYR A 27 7.19 10.19 -3.58
N VAL A 28 5.88 10.09 -3.44
CA VAL A 28 5.11 8.95 -3.98
C VAL A 28 4.85 9.15 -5.48
N GLN A 29 5.22 8.14 -6.28
CA GLN A 29 5.02 8.16 -7.73
C GLN A 29 3.83 7.32 -8.15
N CYS A 30 3.63 6.17 -7.54
CA CYS A 30 2.49 5.31 -7.81
C CYS A 30 2.23 4.38 -6.63
N ILE A 31 1.01 3.87 -6.55
CA ILE A 31 0.57 2.96 -5.50
C ILE A 31 -0.18 1.80 -6.13
N TYR A 32 0.25 0.58 -5.81
CA TYR A 32 -0.43 -0.65 -6.23
C TYR A 32 -0.91 -1.42 -5.02
N LEU A 33 -2.08 -2.03 -5.15
CA LEU A 33 -2.57 -3.00 -4.18
C LEU A 33 -2.20 -4.39 -4.65
N TYR A 34 -1.65 -5.22 -3.78
CA TYR A 34 -1.36 -6.61 -4.13
C TYR A 34 -1.69 -7.51 -2.94
N GLY A 35 -1.38 -8.79 -3.04
CA GLY A 35 -1.59 -9.73 -1.96
C GLY A 35 -3.03 -10.22 -1.86
N SER A 36 -3.38 -10.77 -0.71
CA SER A 36 -4.66 -11.47 -0.54
C SER A 36 -5.88 -10.57 -0.71
N TYR A 37 -5.80 -9.33 -0.25
CA TYR A 37 -6.93 -8.43 -0.40
C TYR A 37 -7.16 -8.07 -1.87
N ALA A 38 -6.07 -7.87 -2.63
CA ALA A 38 -6.19 -7.62 -4.07
C ALA A 38 -6.83 -8.80 -4.80
N ARG A 39 -6.48 -10.03 -4.40
CA ARG A 39 -7.04 -11.24 -4.98
C ARG A 39 -8.43 -11.58 -4.47
N LYS A 40 -8.90 -10.89 -3.45
CA LYS A 40 -10.19 -11.13 -2.81
C LYS A 40 -10.29 -12.48 -2.09
N ASP A 41 -9.15 -13.03 -1.69
CA ASP A 41 -9.10 -14.24 -0.87
C ASP A 41 -8.57 -13.98 0.53
N HIS A 42 -8.63 -12.72 0.95
CA HIS A 42 -8.16 -12.31 2.28
C HIS A 42 -9.08 -12.83 3.38
N LYS A 43 -8.49 -12.98 4.56
CA LYS A 43 -9.21 -13.38 5.77
C LYS A 43 -9.30 -12.19 6.72
N TYR A 44 -10.05 -12.36 7.78
CA TYR A 44 -10.26 -11.28 8.76
C TYR A 44 -8.94 -10.66 9.23
N ASN A 45 -7.92 -11.49 9.48
CA ASN A 45 -6.62 -11.03 9.99
C ASN A 45 -5.60 -10.73 8.90
N SER A 46 -5.96 -10.79 7.64
CA SER A 46 -5.03 -10.49 6.57
C SER A 46 -4.67 -9.00 6.56
N ASP A 47 -3.42 -8.70 6.20
CA ASP A 47 -2.97 -7.33 6.04
C ASP A 47 -3.39 -6.76 4.69
N VAL A 48 -3.31 -5.44 4.58
CA VAL A 48 -3.45 -4.75 3.30
C VAL A 48 -2.02 -4.51 2.79
N ASP A 49 -1.69 -5.09 1.64
CA ASP A 49 -0.35 -5.03 1.08
C ASP A 49 -0.28 -4.01 -0.05
N LEU A 50 0.54 -2.99 0.13
CA LEU A 50 0.72 -1.95 -0.87
C LEU A 50 2.16 -1.93 -1.38
N PHE A 51 2.30 -1.80 -2.70
CA PHE A 51 3.58 -1.56 -3.34
C PHE A 51 3.61 -0.09 -3.76
N VAL A 52 4.59 0.66 -3.24
CA VAL A 52 4.68 2.09 -3.46
C VAL A 52 5.98 2.41 -4.17
N CYS A 53 5.87 3.03 -5.34
CA CYS A 53 7.04 3.53 -6.07
C CYS A 53 7.31 4.94 -5.62
N VAL A 54 8.54 5.24 -5.27
CA VAL A 54 8.94 6.54 -4.76
C VAL A 54 10.09 7.13 -5.55
N SER A 55 10.26 8.44 -5.44
CA SER A 55 11.34 9.15 -6.10
C SER A 55 12.70 8.79 -5.51
N GLU A 56 13.75 9.04 -6.29
CA GLU A 56 15.12 8.69 -5.89
C GLU A 56 15.58 9.44 -4.64
N ASN A 57 15.01 10.60 -4.36
CA ASN A 57 15.40 11.39 -3.18
C ASN A 57 14.71 10.95 -1.90
N THR A 58 13.96 9.85 -1.94
CA THR A 58 13.31 9.31 -0.74
C THR A 58 14.36 8.62 0.12
N THR A 59 14.57 9.14 1.32
CA THR A 59 15.56 8.58 2.25
C THR A 59 14.97 7.39 3.00
N ALA A 60 15.86 6.59 3.62
CA ALA A 60 15.42 5.50 4.49
C ALA A 60 14.57 6.02 5.65
N ARG A 61 14.88 7.21 6.15
CA ARG A 61 14.11 7.82 7.22
C ARG A 61 12.69 8.14 6.78
N VAL A 62 12.54 8.74 5.59
CA VAL A 62 11.22 9.05 5.04
C VAL A 62 10.44 7.76 4.82
N ALA A 63 11.09 6.74 4.26
CA ALA A 63 10.44 5.45 4.04
C ALA A 63 9.94 4.83 5.36
N ALA A 64 10.74 4.92 6.42
CA ALA A 64 10.34 4.40 7.73
C ALA A 64 9.12 5.16 8.28
N HIS A 65 9.09 6.48 8.11
CA HIS A 65 7.94 7.28 8.53
C HIS A 65 6.69 6.92 7.74
N MET A 66 6.83 6.70 6.43
CA MET A 66 5.70 6.27 5.60
C MET A 66 5.11 4.95 6.11
N ARG A 67 5.97 3.97 6.42
CA ARG A 67 5.50 2.68 6.92
C ARG A 67 4.74 2.81 8.23
N SER A 68 5.17 3.70 9.10
CA SER A 68 4.50 3.94 10.37
C SER A 68 3.19 4.69 10.19
N ASP A 69 3.20 5.73 9.37
CA ASP A 69 2.06 6.64 9.25
C ASP A 69 0.86 6.04 8.53
N VAL A 70 1.07 5.02 7.68
CA VAL A 70 -0.04 4.40 6.95
C VAL A 70 -0.84 3.41 7.79
N VAL A 71 -0.33 3.02 8.95
CA VAL A 71 -1.04 2.07 9.81
C VAL A 71 -2.11 2.83 10.59
N PRO A 72 -3.39 2.44 10.47
CA PRO A 72 -4.44 3.11 11.23
C PRO A 72 -4.26 2.96 12.73
N ASP A 73 -4.70 3.98 13.49
CA ASP A 73 -4.65 3.92 14.94
C ASP A 73 -5.70 2.98 15.54
N ASP A 74 -6.69 2.62 14.76
CA ASP A 74 -7.77 1.75 15.21
C ASP A 74 -7.33 0.29 15.12
N TYR A 75 -7.21 -0.36 16.28
CA TYR A 75 -6.80 -1.77 16.36
C TYR A 75 -7.79 -2.74 15.72
N ASN A 76 -8.99 -2.28 15.44
CA ASN A 76 -9.99 -3.11 14.76
C ASN A 76 -9.78 -3.15 13.26
N LEU A 77 -8.90 -2.31 12.73
CA LEU A 77 -8.63 -2.26 11.30
C LEU A 77 -7.36 -3.04 10.95
N PRO A 78 -7.32 -3.63 9.75
CA PRO A 78 -6.12 -4.36 9.31
C PRO A 78 -4.89 -3.48 9.24
N ILE A 79 -3.75 -4.08 9.49
CA ILE A 79 -2.46 -3.42 9.32
C ILE A 79 -2.20 -3.22 7.83
N VAL A 80 -1.55 -2.12 7.49
CA VAL A 80 -1.11 -1.84 6.13
C VAL A 80 0.40 -2.05 6.07
N GLU A 81 0.84 -2.93 5.18
CA GLU A 81 2.25 -3.19 4.95
C GLU A 81 2.68 -2.54 3.64
N LEU A 82 3.78 -1.81 3.68
CA LEU A 82 4.33 -1.16 2.50
C LEU A 82 5.59 -1.85 2.01
N MET A 83 5.61 -2.16 0.72
CA MET A 83 6.82 -2.47 -0.01
C MET A 83 7.19 -1.19 -0.77
N ILE A 84 8.33 -0.59 -0.47
CA ILE A 84 8.74 0.68 -1.05
C ILE A 84 9.90 0.45 -2.01
N SER A 85 9.78 0.98 -3.22
CA SER A 85 10.81 0.82 -4.25
C SER A 85 11.08 2.14 -4.96
N LYS A 86 12.33 2.53 -5.05
CA LYS A 86 12.75 3.72 -5.79
C LYS A 86 12.79 3.48 -7.29
N SER A 87 13.02 2.24 -7.71
CA SER A 87 13.14 1.90 -9.12
C SER A 87 11.88 1.33 -9.73
N GLY A 88 10.77 1.42 -8.98
CA GLY A 88 9.51 0.87 -9.42
C GLY A 88 9.60 -0.64 -9.57
N LEU A 89 9.13 -1.16 -10.70
CA LEU A 89 9.10 -2.60 -10.93
C LEU A 89 10.37 -3.12 -11.62
N ARG A 90 11.42 -2.32 -11.72
CA ARG A 90 12.59 -2.71 -12.50
C ARG A 90 13.50 -3.75 -11.85
N ASN A 91 13.56 -3.79 -10.52
CA ASN A 91 14.56 -4.61 -9.82
C ASN A 91 14.07 -5.49 -8.67
N PRO A 92 12.81 -5.84 -8.56
CA PRO A 92 12.41 -6.87 -7.60
C PRO A 92 12.85 -8.25 -8.07
N SER A 93 12.81 -9.23 -7.18
CA SER A 93 13.10 -10.60 -7.60
C SER A 93 12.13 -11.00 -8.71
N LEU A 94 12.55 -11.90 -9.58
CA LEU A 94 11.74 -12.33 -10.70
C LEU A 94 10.38 -12.89 -10.25
N GLN A 95 10.39 -13.67 -9.19
CA GLN A 95 9.15 -14.26 -8.69
C GLN A 95 8.21 -13.21 -8.13
N PHE A 96 8.75 -12.23 -7.40
CA PHE A 96 7.96 -11.15 -6.85
C PHE A 96 7.34 -10.31 -7.97
N MET A 97 8.10 -10.00 -9.02
CA MET A 97 7.60 -9.27 -10.18
C MET A 97 6.44 -10.00 -10.86
N ARG A 98 6.58 -11.29 -11.05
CA ARG A 98 5.52 -12.10 -11.68
C ARG A 98 4.25 -12.06 -10.84
N ASN A 99 4.39 -12.16 -9.53
CA ASN A 99 3.24 -12.10 -8.64
C ASN A 99 2.57 -10.73 -8.70
N LEU A 100 3.35 -9.66 -8.72
CA LEU A 100 2.82 -8.31 -8.84
C LEU A 100 2.11 -8.10 -10.16
N GLU A 101 2.72 -8.50 -11.26
CA GLU A 101 2.12 -8.34 -12.59
C GLU A 101 0.79 -9.07 -12.71
N ARG A 102 0.67 -10.23 -12.06
CA ARG A 102 -0.55 -11.01 -12.11
C ARG A 102 -1.65 -10.43 -11.21
N ASP A 103 -1.30 -9.98 -10.00
CA ASP A 103 -2.27 -9.68 -8.96
C ASP A 103 -2.39 -8.19 -8.64
N ALA A 104 -1.41 -7.37 -8.99
CA ALA A 104 -1.38 -5.98 -8.57
C ALA A 104 -2.42 -5.12 -9.29
N ILE A 105 -3.05 -4.25 -8.53
CA ILE A 105 -4.04 -3.31 -9.03
C ILE A 105 -3.48 -1.90 -8.84
N LEU A 106 -3.35 -1.14 -9.92
CA LEU A 106 -2.90 0.25 -9.83
C LEU A 106 -4.01 1.08 -9.20
N LEU A 107 -3.72 1.70 -8.07
CA LEU A 107 -4.68 2.52 -7.34
C LEU A 107 -4.49 4.00 -7.58
N TRP A 108 -3.24 4.43 -7.74
CA TRP A 108 -2.93 5.84 -7.88
C TRP A 108 -1.60 6.02 -8.60
N LYS A 109 -1.55 7.03 -9.44
CA LYS A 109 -0.33 7.38 -10.18
C LYS A 109 -0.24 8.91 -10.28
N LYS A 110 0.95 9.40 -9.97
CA LYS A 110 1.21 10.83 -10.04
C LYS A 110 1.21 11.36 -11.48
#